data_7c990947f8d2330160b38ee3980aec94
#
_entry.id   7c990947f8d2330160b38ee3980aec94
#
_cell.length_a   1.000
_cell.length_b   1.000
_cell.length_c   1.000
_cell.angle_alpha   90.00
_cell.angle_beta   90.00
_cell.angle_gamma   90.00
#
_symmetry.space_group_name_H-M   'P 1'
#
loop_
_entity.id
_entity.type
_entity.pdbx_description
1 polymer ?
#
loop_
_entity_poly.entity_id
_entity_poly.type
_entity_poly.pdbx_seq_one_letter_code
_entity_poly.pdbx_strand_id
1 'polypeptide(L)' 'MDKFSYAIGLGIGQNLLSMGAQSINVEDFAQAIKDVLDRKETAISHNEAREIVNKYFEELETKLNA' A
#
# COMPACT_ATOMS: atom_id res chain seq x y z
N MET A 1 9.04 -9.36 -18.94
CA MET A 1 8.25 -9.27 -17.67
C MET A 1 8.59 -10.45 -16.77
N ASP A 2 8.83 -10.17 -15.51
CA ASP A 2 9.02 -11.22 -14.49
C ASP A 2 7.63 -11.68 -14.02
N LYS A 3 7.26 -12.88 -14.40
CA LYS A 3 5.93 -13.42 -14.10
C LYS A 3 5.70 -13.60 -12.59
N PHE A 4 6.73 -13.97 -11.85
CA PHE A 4 6.62 -14.14 -10.41
C PHE A 4 6.30 -12.80 -9.73
N SER A 5 7.04 -11.77 -10.07
CA SER A 5 6.80 -10.43 -9.53
C SER A 5 5.41 -9.91 -9.88
N TYR A 6 4.99 -10.14 -11.11
CA TYR A 6 3.67 -9.72 -11.56
C TYR A 6 2.57 -10.46 -10.79
N ALA A 7 2.75 -11.75 -10.57
CA ALA A 7 1.78 -12.57 -9.85
C ALA A 7 1.60 -12.08 -8.41
N ILE A 8 2.70 -11.74 -7.74
CA ILE A 8 2.63 -11.17 -6.39
C ILE A 8 1.86 -9.85 -6.43
N GLY A 9 2.15 -9.02 -7.41
CA GLY A 9 1.46 -7.75 -7.59
C GLY A 9 -0.03 -7.91 -7.80
N LEU A 10 -0.44 -8.92 -8.56
CA LEU A 10 -1.86 -9.21 -8.77
C LEU A 10 -2.57 -9.51 -7.45
N GLY A 11 -1.96 -10.36 -6.62
CA GLY A 11 -2.53 -10.72 -5.34
C GLY A 11 -2.67 -9.52 -4.41
N ILE A 12 -1.62 -8.71 -4.33
CA ILE A 12 -1.64 -7.51 -3.51
C ILE A 12 -2.66 -6.51 -4.03
N GLY A 13 -2.71 -6.32 -5.36
CA GLY A 13 -3.67 -5.41 -5.97
C GLY A 13 -5.10 -5.79 -5.67
N GLN A 14 -5.42 -7.07 -5.75
CA GLN A 14 -6.78 -7.55 -5.44
C GLN A 14 -7.12 -7.34 -3.96
N ASN A 15 -6.15 -7.56 -3.07
CA ASN A 15 -6.37 -7.32 -1.66
C ASN A 15 -6.63 -5.84 -1.38
N LEU A 16 -5.86 -4.95 -2.00
CA LEU A 16 -6.04 -3.51 -1.85
C LEU A 16 -7.42 -3.07 -2.34
N LEU A 17 -7.84 -3.62 -3.46
CA LEU A 17 -9.16 -3.32 -4.03
C LEU A 17 -10.27 -3.77 -3.09
N SER A 18 -10.14 -4.98 -2.53
CA SER A 18 -11.10 -5.52 -1.57
C SER A 18 -11.19 -4.69 -0.30
N MET A 19 -10.09 -4.07 0.11
CA MET A 19 -10.03 -3.23 1.29
C MET A 19 -10.53 -1.82 1.05
N GLY A 20 -10.88 -1.48 -0.20
CA GLY A 20 -11.34 -0.16 -0.56
C GLY A 20 -10.22 0.84 -0.81
N ALA A 21 -8.98 0.40 -0.91
CA ALA A 21 -7.84 1.26 -1.14
C ALA A 21 -7.65 1.51 -2.64
N GLN A 22 -8.53 2.31 -3.22
CA GLN A 22 -8.57 2.50 -4.67
C GLN A 22 -7.74 3.68 -5.16
N SER A 23 -7.39 4.61 -4.27
CA SER A 23 -6.68 5.84 -4.62
C SER A 23 -5.19 5.75 -4.32
N ILE A 24 -4.58 4.65 -4.73
CA ILE A 24 -3.17 4.40 -4.46
C ILE A 24 -2.32 4.90 -5.62
N ASN A 25 -1.28 5.66 -5.29
CA ASN A 25 -0.24 5.99 -6.26
C ASN A 25 0.65 4.77 -6.42
N VAL A 26 0.50 4.07 -7.54
CA VAL A 26 1.19 2.81 -7.79
C VAL A 26 2.71 3.01 -7.87
N GLU A 27 3.15 4.13 -8.38
CA GLU A 27 4.58 4.41 -8.49
C GLU A 27 5.23 4.54 -7.11
N ASP A 28 4.58 5.26 -6.20
CA ASP A 28 5.06 5.39 -4.82
C ASP A 28 4.99 4.05 -4.09
N PHE A 29 3.94 3.29 -4.34
CA PHE A 29 3.79 1.95 -3.78
C PHE A 29 4.95 1.05 -4.21
N ALA A 30 5.26 1.05 -5.50
CA ALA A 30 6.36 0.25 -6.04
C ALA A 30 7.71 0.71 -5.49
N GLN A 31 7.89 2.01 -5.33
CA GLN A 31 9.13 2.57 -4.78
C GLN A 31 9.35 2.11 -3.34
N ALA A 32 8.28 2.10 -2.54
CA ALA A 32 8.38 1.64 -1.15
C ALA A 32 8.80 0.17 -1.08
N ILE A 33 8.21 -0.67 -1.92
CA ILE A 33 8.58 -2.08 -1.98
C ILE A 33 10.06 -2.23 -2.34
N LYS A 34 10.50 -1.48 -3.32
CA LYS A 34 11.89 -1.52 -3.77
C LYS A 34 12.84 -1.11 -2.65
N ASP A 35 12.51 -0.05 -1.93
CA ASP A 35 13.34 0.42 -0.83
C ASP A 35 13.48 -0.62 0.26
N VAL A 36 12.39 -1.30 0.60
CA VAL A 36 12.38 -2.36 1.61
C VAL A 36 13.23 -3.55 1.16
N LEU A 37 13.04 -3.99 -0.08
CA LEU A 37 13.77 -5.15 -0.61
C LEU A 37 15.26 -4.86 -0.76
N ASP A 38 15.62 -3.63 -1.10
CA ASP A 38 17.02 -3.21 -1.22
C ASP A 38 17.63 -2.86 0.13
N ARG A 39 16.84 -2.94 1.21
CA ARG A 39 17.26 -2.59 2.56
C ARG A 39 17.77 -1.15 2.67
N LYS A 40 17.15 -0.27 1.90
CA LYS A 40 17.43 1.14 1.94
C LYS A 40 16.57 1.83 2.98
N GLU A 41 17.01 3.02 3.37
CA GLU A 41 16.22 3.85 4.26
C GLU A 41 14.96 4.31 3.54
N THR A 42 13.80 4.12 4.19
CA THR A 42 12.53 4.50 3.59
C THR A 42 12.27 6.00 3.76
N ALA A 43 11.45 6.57 2.87
CA ALA A 43 11.14 8.00 2.90
C ALA A 43 10.42 8.41 4.19
N ILE A 44 9.60 7.51 4.73
CA ILE A 44 8.91 7.73 6.01
C ILE A 44 9.19 6.53 6.92
N SER A 45 9.08 6.73 8.23
CA SER A 45 9.29 5.65 9.18
C SER A 45 8.13 4.65 9.14
N HIS A 46 8.38 3.44 9.63
CA HIS A 46 7.33 2.43 9.73
C HIS A 46 6.19 2.86 10.65
N ASN A 47 6.51 3.57 11.72
CA ASN A 47 5.51 4.09 12.65
C ASN A 47 4.63 5.15 11.98
N GLU A 48 5.25 6.07 11.25
CA GLU A 48 4.52 7.09 10.50
C GLU A 48 3.64 6.47 9.44
N ALA A 49 4.17 5.47 8.71
CA ALA A 49 3.41 4.76 7.69
C ALA A 49 2.18 4.09 8.30
N ARG A 50 2.34 3.47 9.46
CA ARG A 50 1.22 2.81 10.15
C ARG A 50 0.13 3.81 10.52
N GLU A 51 0.51 4.98 11.03
CA GLU A 51 -0.45 6.01 11.39
C GLU A 51 -1.22 6.52 10.18
N ILE A 52 -0.53 6.71 9.05
CA ILE A 52 -1.15 7.17 7.82
C ILE A 52 -2.18 6.14 7.33
N VAL A 53 -1.80 4.87 7.32
CA VAL A 53 -2.68 3.79 6.86
C VAL A 53 -3.90 3.66 7.78
N ASN A 54 -3.69 3.69 9.09
CA ASN A 54 -4.78 3.58 10.05
C ASN A 54 -5.77 4.73 9.89
N LYS A 55 -5.26 5.94 9.70
CA LYS A 55 -6.11 7.11 9.50
C LYS A 55 -6.93 6.99 8.21
N TYR A 56 -6.33 6.49 7.15
CA TYR A 56 -7.03 6.30 5.89
C TYR A 56 -8.22 5.34 6.05
N PHE A 57 -8.00 4.21 6.70
CA PHE A 57 -9.06 3.24 6.89
C PHE A 57 -10.12 3.70 7.88
N GLU A 58 -9.73 4.48 8.88
CA GLU A 58 -10.69 5.11 9.79
C GLU A 58 -11.64 6.04 9.04
N GLU A 59 -11.08 6.90 8.18
CA GLU A 59 -11.89 7.83 7.39
C GLU A 59 -12.80 7.08 6.41
N LEU A 60 -12.29 6.01 5.81
CA LEU A 60 -13.08 5.19 4.89
C LEU A 60 -14.25 4.54 5.61
N GLU A 61 -14.02 3.99 6.79
CA GLU A 61 -15.03 3.36 7.62
C GLU A 61 -16.11 4.37 8.03
N THR A 62 -15.70 5.57 8.40
CA THR A 62 -16.63 6.63 8.77
C THR A 62 -17.54 6.99 7.60
N LYS A 63 -16.99 7.05 6.39
CA LYS A 63 -17.79 7.34 5.19
C LYS A 63 -18.80 6.24 4.89
N LEU A 64 -18.43 4.98 5.13
CA LEU A 64 -19.32 3.86 4.88
C LEU A 64 -20.44 3.80 5.90
N ASN A 65 -20.21 4.30 7.10
CA ASN A 65 -21.19 4.25 8.19
C ASN A 65 -22.05 5.53 8.29
N ALA A 66 -21.77 6.50 7.45
CA ALA A 66 -22.50 7.80 7.51
C ALA A 66 -23.86 7.79 6.78
#